data_3ea35678ad39c82334fe244081658c73
#
_entry.id   3ea35678ad39c82334fe244081658c73
#
_cell.length_a   1.000
_cell.length_b   1.000
_cell.length_c   1.000
_cell.angle_alpha   90.00
_cell.angle_beta   90.00
_cell.angle_gamma   90.00
#
_symmetry.space_group_name_H-M   'P 1'
#
loop_
_entity.id
_entity.type
_entity.pdbx_description
1 polymer ?
#
loop_
_entity_poly.entity_id
_entity_poly.type
_entity_poly.pdbx_seq_one_letter_code
_entity_poly.pdbx_strand_id
1 'polypeptide(L)'
;RPRSSIFIVLIGLFYGLFFYPNPVYQDIQPLYVFVGIFVTGIFLINFGQFIPAWDSDYYKLLMSQNIPYKAYLHSKYLLMAGSAFLMFVLSIPYVYFGWKVLLIHAAAMFYNIGINTHVLLYAGSFNRKRINLSQRAAFNYQGTGAVQWLVGIPLLLLPLGFFYLPYKLINFESGIATLVLMGVLGFVFHEKLMKLITKKYIDSKYNMINAFDQDN
;
A
#
# COMPACT_ATOMS: atom_id res chain seq x y z
N ARG A 1 -9.49 13.98 3.35
CA ARG A 1 -9.26 15.42 3.23
C ARG A 1 -8.32 15.68 2.06
N PRO A 2 -8.67 16.46 1.03
CA PRO A 2 -7.86 16.61 -0.19
C PRO A 2 -6.47 17.18 0.10
N ARG A 3 -6.33 18.11 1.05
CA ARG A 3 -5.03 18.72 1.38
C ARG A 3 -4.01 17.73 1.94
N SER A 4 -4.42 16.80 2.81
CA SER A 4 -3.51 15.77 3.35
C SER A 4 -3.10 14.75 2.28
N SER A 5 -4.01 14.39 1.37
CA SER A 5 -3.69 13.48 0.26
C SER A 5 -2.70 14.11 -0.72
N ILE A 6 -2.88 15.39 -1.06
CA ILE A 6 -1.92 16.12 -1.91
C ILE A 6 -0.54 16.17 -1.24
N PHE A 7 -0.48 16.46 0.05
CA PHE A 7 0.77 16.50 0.81
C PHE A 7 1.51 15.15 0.80
N ILE A 8 0.78 14.03 0.98
CA ILE A 8 1.34 12.67 0.92
C ILE A 8 1.90 12.38 -0.48
N VAL A 9 1.17 12.75 -1.54
CA VAL A 9 1.62 12.59 -2.93
C VAL A 9 2.91 13.38 -3.18
N LEU A 10 2.96 14.63 -2.75
CA LEU A 10 4.15 15.47 -2.89
C LEU A 10 5.35 14.88 -2.14
N ILE A 11 5.19 14.46 -0.88
CA ILE A 11 6.26 13.79 -0.12
C ILE A 11 6.77 12.58 -0.90
N GLY A 12 5.88 11.73 -1.43
CA GLY A 12 6.27 10.55 -2.19
C GLY A 12 7.11 10.89 -3.42
N LEU A 13 6.71 11.91 -4.17
CA LEU A 13 7.47 12.37 -5.33
C LEU A 13 8.81 13.00 -4.91
N PHE A 14 8.85 13.87 -3.92
CA PHE A 14 10.11 14.47 -3.44
C PHE A 14 11.07 13.44 -2.86
N TYR A 15 10.57 12.31 -2.34
CA TYR A 15 11.41 11.26 -1.80
C TYR A 15 12.39 10.70 -2.84
N GLY A 16 11.93 10.47 -4.07
CA GLY A 16 12.80 10.03 -5.17
C GLY A 16 13.88 11.07 -5.53
N LEU A 17 13.56 12.37 -5.47
CA LEU A 17 14.53 13.44 -5.74
C LEU A 17 15.68 13.49 -4.72
N PHE A 18 15.50 12.94 -3.54
CA PHE A 18 16.57 12.85 -2.55
C PHE A 18 17.57 11.73 -2.87
N PHE A 19 17.09 10.60 -3.38
CA PHE A 19 17.93 9.41 -3.58
C PHE A 19 18.54 9.31 -4.97
N TYR A 20 17.78 9.56 -6.05
CA TYR A 20 18.26 9.31 -7.41
C TYR A 20 19.38 10.23 -7.89
N PRO A 21 19.42 11.54 -7.57
CA PRO A 21 20.51 12.41 -7.96
C PRO A 21 21.81 12.18 -7.17
N ASN A 22 21.73 11.50 -6.02
CA ASN A 22 22.85 11.40 -5.10
C ASN A 22 23.84 10.30 -5.52
N PRO A 23 25.10 10.63 -5.86
CA PRO A 23 26.09 9.66 -6.31
C PRO A 23 26.37 8.52 -5.32
N VAL A 24 26.18 8.76 -4.02
CA VAL A 24 26.41 7.75 -2.96
C VAL A 24 25.47 6.55 -3.11
N TYR A 25 24.30 6.73 -3.72
CA TYR A 25 23.27 5.70 -3.83
C TYR A 25 23.16 5.06 -5.21
N GLN A 26 23.89 5.58 -6.24
CA GLN A 26 23.71 5.17 -7.64
C GLN A 26 23.97 3.68 -7.90
N ASP A 27 24.89 3.06 -7.14
CA ASP A 27 25.25 1.65 -7.31
C ASP A 27 24.43 0.70 -6.42
N ILE A 28 23.54 1.22 -5.57
CA ILE A 28 22.76 0.44 -4.62
C ILE A 28 21.38 0.12 -5.21
N GLN A 29 21.32 -0.84 -6.15
CA GLN A 29 20.07 -1.21 -6.84
C GLN A 29 18.92 -1.61 -5.89
N PRO A 30 19.13 -2.35 -4.79
CA PRO A 30 18.05 -2.65 -3.83
C PRO A 30 17.48 -1.40 -3.17
N LEU A 31 18.27 -0.36 -2.93
CA LEU A 31 17.79 0.92 -2.41
C LEU A 31 16.86 1.61 -3.42
N TYR A 32 17.21 1.55 -4.70
CA TYR A 32 16.34 2.10 -5.76
C TYR A 32 14.99 1.37 -5.84
N VAL A 33 14.98 0.05 -5.63
CA VAL A 33 13.74 -0.72 -5.55
C VAL A 33 12.92 -0.31 -4.32
N PHE A 34 13.55 -0.13 -3.17
CA PHE A 34 12.89 0.40 -1.97
C PHE A 34 12.24 1.76 -2.25
N VAL A 35 13.01 2.69 -2.86
CA VAL A 35 12.49 4.02 -3.23
C VAL A 35 11.33 3.90 -4.22
N GLY A 36 11.43 3.04 -5.23
CA GLY A 36 10.37 2.82 -6.22
C GLY A 36 9.08 2.29 -5.59
N ILE A 37 9.17 1.33 -4.67
CA ILE A 37 8.01 0.82 -3.91
C ILE A 37 7.39 1.91 -3.06
N PHE A 38 8.22 2.72 -2.42
CA PHE A 38 7.76 3.83 -1.59
C PHE A 38 7.11 4.92 -2.44
N VAL A 39 7.75 5.38 -3.52
CA VAL A 39 7.22 6.42 -4.42
C VAL A 39 5.88 6.00 -5.03
N THR A 40 5.79 4.80 -5.58
CA THR A 40 4.55 4.32 -6.22
C THR A 40 3.48 3.87 -5.22
N GLY A 41 3.87 3.53 -3.98
CA GLY A 41 3.00 2.98 -2.94
C GLY A 41 2.67 3.91 -1.78
N ILE A 42 3.21 5.12 -1.72
CA ILE A 42 3.07 5.96 -0.51
C ILE A 42 1.62 6.26 -0.13
N PHE A 43 0.77 6.58 -1.10
CA PHE A 43 -0.65 6.81 -0.83
C PHE A 43 -1.36 5.52 -0.42
N LEU A 44 -1.12 4.45 -1.16
CA LEU A 44 -1.65 3.11 -0.91
C LEU A 44 -1.30 2.65 0.51
N ILE A 45 -0.04 2.80 0.94
CA ILE A 45 0.43 2.41 2.27
C ILE A 45 -0.25 3.29 3.33
N ASN A 46 -0.20 4.62 3.18
CA ASN A 46 -0.80 5.54 4.16
C ASN A 46 -2.32 5.39 4.29
N PHE A 47 -3.02 5.13 3.19
CA PHE A 47 -4.47 4.93 3.21
C PHE A 47 -4.83 3.51 3.67
N GLY A 48 -4.18 2.50 3.07
CA GLY A 48 -4.56 1.09 3.21
C GLY A 48 -4.38 0.55 4.62
N GLN A 49 -3.32 0.96 5.33
CA GLN A 49 -3.06 0.48 6.69
C GLN A 49 -4.14 0.86 7.71
N PHE A 50 -4.99 1.85 7.41
CA PHE A 50 -6.06 2.31 8.28
C PHE A 50 -7.47 1.93 7.81
N ILE A 51 -7.61 1.07 6.83
CA ILE A 51 -8.91 0.50 6.49
C ILE A 51 -9.26 -0.55 7.58
N PRO A 52 -10.46 -0.59 8.17
CA PRO A 52 -11.64 0.26 7.96
C PRO A 52 -11.74 1.49 8.90
N ALA A 53 -10.69 1.82 9.65
CA ALA A 53 -10.73 2.90 10.65
C ALA A 53 -11.09 4.27 10.06
N TRP A 54 -10.81 4.51 8.77
CA TRP A 54 -11.29 5.71 8.06
C TRP A 54 -12.82 5.85 8.06
N ASP A 55 -13.53 4.74 8.14
CA ASP A 55 -14.97 4.69 8.10
C ASP A 55 -15.56 4.48 9.51
N SER A 56 -14.75 4.55 10.59
CA SER A 56 -15.13 4.19 11.96
C SER A 56 -16.34 4.96 12.48
N ASP A 57 -16.49 6.25 12.15
CA ASP A 57 -17.61 7.10 12.61
C ASP A 57 -18.99 6.60 12.14
N TYR A 58 -19.04 5.95 10.98
CA TYR A 58 -20.28 5.45 10.38
C TYR A 58 -20.21 3.96 10.03
N TYR A 59 -19.17 3.26 10.51
CA TYR A 59 -18.97 1.85 10.19
C TYR A 59 -20.13 0.96 10.60
N LYS A 60 -20.73 1.19 11.77
CA LYS A 60 -21.92 0.48 12.23
C LYS A 60 -23.11 0.68 11.30
N LEU A 61 -23.36 1.93 10.89
CA LEU A 61 -24.41 2.26 9.92
C LEU A 61 -24.15 1.61 8.56
N LEU A 62 -22.90 1.67 8.09
CA LEU A 62 -22.49 1.04 6.82
C LEU A 62 -22.74 -0.47 6.84
N MET A 63 -22.43 -1.12 7.97
CA MET A 63 -22.58 -2.56 8.14
C MET A 63 -24.03 -3.01 8.45
N SER A 64 -24.93 -2.09 8.81
CA SER A 64 -26.37 -2.35 8.95
C SER A 64 -27.10 -2.29 7.61
N GLN A 65 -26.53 -1.61 6.62
CA GLN A 65 -27.04 -1.60 5.26
C GLN A 65 -26.76 -2.94 4.57
N ASN A 66 -27.60 -3.33 3.62
CA ASN A 66 -27.43 -4.58 2.86
C ASN A 66 -26.34 -4.44 1.77
N ILE A 67 -25.18 -3.92 2.14
CA ILE A 67 -24.04 -3.78 1.25
C ILE A 67 -23.14 -5.02 1.38
N PRO A 68 -22.89 -5.76 0.29
CA PRO A 68 -21.96 -6.89 0.34
C PRO A 68 -20.55 -6.44 0.73
N TYR A 69 -19.93 -7.07 1.73
CA TYR A 69 -18.54 -6.80 2.13
C TYR A 69 -17.57 -6.85 0.95
N LYS A 70 -17.78 -7.78 0.00
CA LYS A 70 -16.97 -7.87 -1.21
C LYS A 70 -16.99 -6.55 -2.00
N ALA A 71 -18.15 -5.92 -2.15
CA ALA A 71 -18.29 -4.65 -2.88
C ALA A 71 -17.58 -3.50 -2.13
N TYR A 72 -17.75 -3.44 -0.80
CA TYR A 72 -17.03 -2.48 0.04
C TYR A 72 -15.50 -2.62 -0.11
N LEU A 73 -14.97 -3.82 0.05
CA LEU A 73 -13.53 -4.07 -0.05
C LEU A 73 -12.99 -3.85 -1.48
N HIS A 74 -13.78 -4.20 -2.49
CA HIS A 74 -13.41 -3.97 -3.88
C HIS A 74 -13.28 -2.47 -4.20
N SER A 75 -14.16 -1.62 -3.66
CA SER A 75 -14.04 -0.16 -3.82
C SER A 75 -12.74 0.38 -3.20
N LYS A 76 -12.33 -0.15 -2.03
CA LYS A 76 -11.06 0.22 -1.38
C LYS A 76 -9.87 -0.30 -2.18
N TYR A 77 -9.96 -1.51 -2.73
CA TYR A 77 -8.94 -2.06 -3.64
C TYR A 77 -8.74 -1.15 -4.86
N LEU A 78 -9.81 -0.77 -5.54
CA LEU A 78 -9.75 0.08 -6.73
C LEU A 78 -9.14 1.46 -6.44
N LEU A 79 -9.48 2.06 -5.29
CA LEU A 79 -8.90 3.32 -4.87
C LEU A 79 -7.37 3.20 -4.66
N MET A 80 -6.93 2.14 -4.00
CA MET A 80 -5.50 1.90 -3.77
C MET A 80 -4.76 1.56 -5.07
N ALA A 81 -5.32 0.71 -5.90
CA ALA A 81 -4.75 0.34 -7.19
C ALA A 81 -4.63 1.56 -8.12
N GLY A 82 -5.71 2.35 -8.22
CA GLY A 82 -5.72 3.60 -8.99
C GLY A 82 -4.71 4.62 -8.48
N SER A 83 -4.53 4.71 -7.15
CA SER A 83 -3.52 5.61 -6.57
C SER A 83 -2.09 5.19 -6.92
N ALA A 84 -1.78 3.88 -6.86
CA ALA A 84 -0.45 3.37 -7.22
C ALA A 84 -0.16 3.58 -8.72
N PHE A 85 -1.15 3.37 -9.58
CA PHE A 85 -1.03 3.67 -11.00
C PHE A 85 -0.79 5.18 -11.24
N LEU A 86 -1.58 6.05 -10.60
CA LEU A 86 -1.39 7.50 -10.69
C LEU A 86 0.00 7.92 -10.22
N MET A 87 0.48 7.40 -9.09
CA MET A 87 1.82 7.69 -8.58
C MET A 87 2.91 7.24 -9.55
N PHE A 88 2.74 6.09 -10.21
CA PHE A 88 3.64 5.66 -11.28
C PHE A 88 3.65 6.67 -12.44
N VAL A 89 2.49 7.10 -12.93
CA VAL A 89 2.39 8.10 -14.02
C VAL A 89 3.08 9.41 -13.63
N LEU A 90 2.85 9.90 -12.40
CA LEU A 90 3.50 11.11 -11.89
C LEU A 90 5.02 10.93 -11.70
N SER A 91 5.49 9.71 -11.57
CA SER A 91 6.91 9.39 -11.43
C SER A 91 7.66 9.18 -12.76
N ILE A 92 6.97 9.19 -13.90
CA ILE A 92 7.60 9.03 -15.22
C ILE A 92 8.76 10.03 -15.46
N PRO A 93 8.70 11.30 -15.02
CA PRO A 93 9.83 12.22 -15.17
C PRO A 93 11.14 11.75 -14.54
N TYR A 94 11.10 10.80 -13.61
CA TYR A 94 12.31 10.20 -13.04
C TYR A 94 13.14 9.38 -14.04
N VAL A 95 12.64 9.14 -15.25
CA VAL A 95 13.44 8.60 -16.38
C VAL A 95 14.68 9.45 -16.67
N TYR A 96 14.66 10.74 -16.28
CA TYR A 96 15.81 11.64 -16.38
C TYR A 96 17.04 11.10 -15.63
N PHE A 97 16.86 10.36 -14.52
CA PHE A 97 17.94 9.73 -13.76
C PHE A 97 18.34 8.33 -14.30
N GLY A 98 17.73 7.91 -15.39
CA GLY A 98 18.03 6.66 -16.08
C GLY A 98 16.81 5.77 -16.29
N TRP A 99 16.82 5.02 -17.40
CA TRP A 99 15.71 4.13 -17.78
C TRP A 99 15.45 3.01 -16.76
N LYS A 100 16.50 2.59 -16.02
CA LYS A 100 16.38 1.59 -14.95
C LYS A 100 15.47 2.07 -13.82
N VAL A 101 15.46 3.37 -13.51
CA VAL A 101 14.58 3.96 -12.51
C VAL A 101 13.12 3.80 -12.93
N LEU A 102 12.80 4.06 -14.19
CA LEU A 102 11.45 3.88 -14.72
C LEU A 102 11.01 2.41 -14.67
N LEU A 103 11.89 1.47 -15.01
CA LEU A 103 11.60 0.03 -14.88
C LEU A 103 11.34 -0.39 -13.44
N ILE A 104 12.12 0.13 -12.50
CA ILE A 104 11.91 -0.12 -11.06
C ILE A 104 10.55 0.40 -10.63
N HIS A 105 10.17 1.62 -11.04
CA HIS A 105 8.86 2.19 -10.70
C HIS A 105 7.71 1.39 -11.31
N ALA A 106 7.84 0.94 -12.55
CA ALA A 106 6.84 0.08 -13.19
C ALA A 106 6.70 -1.27 -12.44
N ALA A 107 7.80 -1.95 -12.15
CA ALA A 107 7.78 -3.21 -11.39
C ALA A 107 7.21 -3.02 -9.98
N ALA A 108 7.60 -1.93 -9.30
CA ALA A 108 7.08 -1.57 -7.99
C ALA A 108 5.58 -1.29 -8.01
N MET A 109 5.07 -0.61 -9.04
CA MET A 109 3.63 -0.40 -9.24
C MET A 109 2.89 -1.73 -9.37
N PHE A 110 3.37 -2.65 -10.23
CA PHE A 110 2.76 -3.99 -10.38
C PHE A 110 2.73 -4.74 -9.05
N TYR A 111 3.83 -4.72 -8.31
CA TYR A 111 3.92 -5.36 -7.01
C TYR A 111 2.98 -4.71 -5.98
N ASN A 112 2.94 -3.38 -5.92
CA ASN A 112 2.07 -2.64 -5.03
C ASN A 112 0.59 -2.93 -5.28
N ILE A 113 0.14 -2.95 -6.53
CA ILE A 113 -1.25 -3.24 -6.87
C ILE A 113 -1.57 -4.72 -6.64
N GLY A 114 -0.69 -5.64 -7.10
CA GLY A 114 -0.95 -7.07 -7.05
C GLY A 114 -0.81 -7.68 -5.66
N ILE A 115 0.17 -7.26 -4.87
CA ILE A 115 0.49 -7.87 -3.57
C ILE A 115 0.17 -6.93 -2.41
N ASN A 116 0.81 -5.75 -2.37
CA ASN A 116 0.73 -4.87 -1.20
C ASN A 116 -0.70 -4.42 -0.89
N THR A 117 -1.52 -4.18 -1.92
CA THR A 117 -2.94 -3.84 -1.73
C THR A 117 -3.70 -4.96 -1.01
N HIS A 118 -3.49 -6.22 -1.39
CA HIS A 118 -4.15 -7.35 -0.73
C HIS A 118 -3.65 -7.56 0.70
N VAL A 119 -2.34 -7.39 0.93
CA VAL A 119 -1.74 -7.46 2.28
C VAL A 119 -2.36 -6.39 3.19
N LEU A 120 -2.47 -5.15 2.70
CA LEU A 120 -3.07 -4.06 3.47
C LEU A 120 -4.55 -4.27 3.76
N LEU A 121 -5.32 -4.73 2.77
CA LEU A 121 -6.73 -5.07 2.98
C LEU A 121 -6.88 -6.19 4.01
N TYR A 122 -6.07 -7.24 3.92
CA TYR A 122 -6.11 -8.32 4.91
C TYR A 122 -5.76 -7.82 6.31
N ALA A 123 -4.70 -7.02 6.42
CA ALA A 123 -4.28 -6.43 7.69
C ALA A 123 -5.33 -5.50 8.30
N GLY A 124 -6.09 -4.78 7.48
CA GLY A 124 -7.19 -3.94 7.93
C GLY A 124 -8.27 -4.70 8.71
N SER A 125 -8.45 -6.00 8.45
CA SER A 125 -9.38 -6.85 9.21
C SER A 125 -9.03 -6.98 10.71
N PHE A 126 -7.79 -6.68 11.08
CA PHE A 126 -7.32 -6.69 12.47
C PHE A 126 -7.36 -5.31 13.14
N ASN A 127 -7.71 -4.26 12.38
CA ASN A 127 -7.74 -2.91 12.93
C ASN A 127 -8.92 -2.77 13.93
N ARG A 128 -8.62 -2.23 15.12
CA ARG A 128 -9.58 -2.06 16.21
C ARG A 128 -9.60 -0.62 16.75
N LYS A 129 -8.74 0.25 16.19
CA LYS A 129 -8.63 1.62 16.66
C LYS A 129 -9.41 2.57 15.75
N ARG A 130 -10.23 3.42 16.37
CA ARG A 130 -10.96 4.49 15.70
C ARG A 130 -10.02 5.61 15.26
N ILE A 131 -10.35 6.28 14.17
CA ILE A 131 -9.70 7.52 13.74
C ILE A 131 -10.71 8.65 13.79
N ASN A 132 -10.42 9.66 14.61
CA ASN A 132 -11.23 10.87 14.66
C ASN A 132 -10.87 11.79 13.49
N LEU A 133 -11.76 11.87 12.50
CA LEU A 133 -11.58 12.67 11.29
C LEU A 133 -11.68 14.18 11.54
N SER A 134 -12.18 14.63 12.70
CA SER A 134 -12.29 16.06 13.05
C SER A 134 -10.94 16.64 13.48
N GLN A 135 -10.02 15.82 13.99
CA GLN A 135 -8.70 16.26 14.40
C GLN A 135 -7.77 16.48 13.18
N ARG A 136 -6.80 17.39 13.32
CA ARG A 136 -5.85 17.70 12.24
C ARG A 136 -5.05 16.45 11.84
N ALA A 137 -5.03 16.14 10.55
CA ALA A 137 -4.42 14.92 10.01
C ALA A 137 -2.88 14.90 10.09
N ALA A 138 -2.24 16.06 10.18
CA ALA A 138 -0.79 16.13 10.30
C ALA A 138 -0.37 15.65 11.71
N PHE A 139 0.42 14.55 11.72
CA PHE A 139 0.93 13.91 12.94
C PHE A 139 -0.13 13.28 13.86
N ASN A 140 -1.32 12.98 13.34
CA ASN A 140 -2.30 12.22 14.09
C ASN A 140 -1.96 10.73 14.05
N TYR A 141 -1.34 10.23 15.12
CA TYR A 141 -1.02 8.80 15.30
C TYR A 141 -2.21 7.98 15.83
N GLN A 142 -3.42 8.54 15.83
CA GLN A 142 -4.64 7.79 16.14
C GLN A 142 -4.81 6.66 15.11
N GLY A 143 -5.26 5.51 15.57
CA GLY A 143 -5.37 4.33 14.72
C GLY A 143 -4.08 3.53 14.54
N THR A 144 -2.91 4.07 14.93
CA THR A 144 -1.66 3.28 14.91
C THR A 144 -1.64 2.27 16.06
N GLY A 145 -1.25 1.06 15.74
CA GLY A 145 -1.11 -0.04 16.69
C GLY A 145 -0.06 -1.03 16.23
N ALA A 146 0.09 -2.12 16.96
CA ALA A 146 1.03 -3.19 16.61
C ALA A 146 0.82 -3.73 15.19
N VAL A 147 -0.43 -3.74 14.71
CA VAL A 147 -0.77 -4.22 13.36
C VAL A 147 -0.05 -3.41 12.27
N GLN A 148 -0.04 -2.07 12.37
CA GLN A 148 0.60 -1.20 11.39
C GLN A 148 2.10 -1.43 11.31
N TRP A 149 2.77 -1.61 12.46
CA TRP A 149 4.19 -1.93 12.52
C TRP A 149 4.50 -3.31 11.91
N LEU A 150 3.71 -4.33 12.30
CA LEU A 150 3.87 -5.69 11.78
C LEU A 150 3.64 -5.77 10.26
N VAL A 151 2.71 -4.99 9.73
CA VAL A 151 2.41 -4.96 8.29
C VAL A 151 3.47 -4.19 7.51
N GLY A 152 4.07 -3.17 8.10
CA GLY A 152 5.16 -2.41 7.46
C GLY A 152 6.34 -3.29 7.04
N ILE A 153 6.66 -4.31 7.85
CA ILE A 153 7.76 -5.26 7.56
C ILE A 153 7.53 -6.00 6.22
N PRO A 154 6.45 -6.77 6.03
CA PRO A 154 6.25 -7.47 4.76
C PRO A 154 6.04 -6.54 3.57
N LEU A 155 5.42 -5.38 3.76
CA LEU A 155 5.21 -4.42 2.67
C LEU A 155 6.51 -3.92 2.03
N LEU A 156 7.57 -3.80 2.80
CA LEU A 156 8.84 -3.27 2.35
C LEU A 156 9.91 -4.35 2.16
N LEU A 157 10.01 -5.32 3.09
CA LEU A 157 11.09 -6.32 3.04
C LEU A 157 10.81 -7.44 2.04
N LEU A 158 9.56 -7.86 1.85
CA LEU A 158 9.28 -8.94 0.87
C LEU A 158 9.65 -8.55 -0.56
N PRO A 159 9.24 -7.37 -1.08
CA PRO A 159 9.65 -6.98 -2.44
C PRO A 159 11.14 -6.82 -2.58
N LEU A 160 11.83 -6.33 -1.54
CA LEU A 160 13.29 -6.27 -1.54
C LEU A 160 13.93 -7.66 -1.63
N GLY A 161 13.42 -8.64 -0.89
CA GLY A 161 13.87 -10.03 -0.95
C GLY A 161 13.62 -10.67 -2.32
N PHE A 162 12.43 -10.47 -2.89
CA PHE A 162 12.08 -10.97 -4.22
C PHE A 162 12.91 -10.33 -5.34
N PHE A 163 13.33 -9.09 -5.18
CA PHE A 163 14.27 -8.47 -6.10
C PHE A 163 15.70 -8.94 -5.85
N TYR A 164 16.16 -8.88 -4.59
CA TYR A 164 17.59 -9.04 -4.25
C TYR A 164 18.14 -10.42 -4.58
N LEU A 165 17.37 -11.48 -4.31
CA LEU A 165 17.83 -12.85 -4.55
C LEU A 165 18.12 -13.10 -6.05
N PRO A 166 17.17 -12.90 -6.99
CA PRO A 166 17.45 -13.07 -8.41
C PRO A 166 18.48 -12.06 -8.95
N TYR A 167 18.48 -10.83 -8.43
CA TYR A 167 19.46 -9.82 -8.78
C TYR A 167 20.90 -10.30 -8.49
N LYS A 168 21.13 -10.89 -7.32
CA LYS A 168 22.45 -11.38 -6.90
C LYS A 168 22.86 -12.67 -7.61
N LEU A 169 21.91 -13.56 -7.88
CA LEU A 169 22.19 -14.87 -8.47
C LEU A 169 22.34 -14.80 -9.98
N ILE A 170 21.67 -13.88 -10.66
CA ILE A 170 21.60 -13.81 -12.12
C ILE A 170 21.97 -12.39 -12.60
N ASN A 171 21.04 -11.43 -12.54
CA ASN A 171 21.22 -10.05 -12.99
C ASN A 171 20.08 -9.14 -12.53
N PHE A 172 20.19 -7.83 -12.89
CA PHE A 172 19.18 -6.81 -12.56
C PHE A 172 17.80 -7.12 -13.16
N GLU A 173 17.78 -7.55 -14.42
CA GLU A 173 16.56 -7.84 -15.16
C GLU A 173 15.75 -8.98 -14.52
N SER A 174 16.44 -9.99 -13.99
CA SER A 174 15.82 -11.11 -13.27
C SER A 174 15.17 -10.64 -11.96
N GLY A 175 15.78 -9.71 -11.24
CA GLY A 175 15.19 -9.09 -10.06
C GLY A 175 13.91 -8.32 -10.40
N ILE A 176 13.94 -7.51 -11.46
CA ILE A 176 12.76 -6.76 -11.95
C ILE A 176 11.67 -7.72 -12.43
N ALA A 177 12.04 -8.72 -13.23
CA ALA A 177 11.08 -9.71 -13.72
C ALA A 177 10.36 -10.45 -12.58
N THR A 178 11.08 -10.76 -11.50
CA THR A 178 10.48 -11.42 -10.32
C THR A 178 9.47 -10.51 -9.63
N LEU A 179 9.75 -9.22 -9.46
CA LEU A 179 8.78 -8.27 -8.90
C LEU A 179 7.52 -8.17 -9.76
N VAL A 180 7.69 -8.05 -11.08
CA VAL A 180 6.56 -8.00 -12.01
C VAL A 180 5.76 -9.29 -11.96
N LEU A 181 6.43 -10.45 -11.97
CA LEU A 181 5.79 -11.76 -11.88
C LEU A 181 4.95 -11.89 -10.61
N MET A 182 5.49 -11.50 -9.46
CA MET A 182 4.76 -11.51 -8.19
C MET A 182 3.53 -10.60 -8.25
N GLY A 183 3.66 -9.40 -8.83
CA GLY A 183 2.52 -8.51 -9.06
C GLY A 183 1.45 -9.15 -9.94
N VAL A 184 1.85 -9.76 -11.05
CA VAL A 184 0.94 -10.47 -11.98
C VAL A 184 0.25 -11.64 -11.28
N LEU A 185 0.97 -12.43 -10.49
CA LEU A 185 0.37 -13.51 -9.68
C LEU A 185 -0.69 -12.95 -8.72
N GLY A 186 -0.46 -11.78 -8.13
CA GLY A 186 -1.47 -11.10 -7.32
C GLY A 186 -2.75 -10.78 -8.10
N PHE A 187 -2.65 -10.36 -9.37
CA PHE A 187 -3.81 -10.17 -10.26
C PHE A 187 -4.50 -11.49 -10.60
N VAL A 188 -3.74 -12.52 -10.96
CA VAL A 188 -4.30 -13.85 -11.30
C VAL A 188 -5.08 -14.43 -10.11
N PHE A 189 -4.57 -14.27 -8.91
CA PHE A 189 -5.22 -14.77 -7.70
C PHE A 189 -6.15 -13.75 -7.02
N HIS A 190 -6.41 -12.59 -7.63
CA HIS A 190 -7.22 -11.51 -7.05
C HIS A 190 -8.55 -12.00 -6.46
N GLU A 191 -9.33 -12.75 -7.22
CA GLU A 191 -10.64 -13.25 -6.75
C GLU A 191 -10.52 -14.19 -5.54
N LYS A 192 -9.50 -15.05 -5.50
CA LYS A 192 -9.25 -15.95 -4.36
C LYS A 192 -8.83 -15.16 -3.13
N LEU A 193 -7.92 -14.21 -3.30
CA LEU A 193 -7.45 -13.33 -2.23
C LEU A 193 -8.59 -12.47 -1.67
N MET A 194 -9.40 -11.87 -2.54
CA MET A 194 -10.56 -11.08 -2.13
C MET A 194 -11.61 -11.90 -1.39
N LYS A 195 -11.85 -13.17 -1.78
CA LYS A 195 -12.73 -14.08 -1.03
C LYS A 195 -12.20 -14.34 0.39
N LEU A 196 -10.90 -14.61 0.53
CA LEU A 196 -10.25 -14.83 1.82
C LEU A 196 -10.34 -13.58 2.70
N ILE A 197 -10.01 -12.41 2.14
CA ILE A 197 -10.10 -11.13 2.83
C ILE A 197 -11.53 -10.84 3.28
N THR A 198 -12.51 -11.01 2.38
CA THR A 198 -13.93 -10.80 2.68
C THR A 198 -14.40 -11.69 3.83
N LYS A 199 -14.04 -12.99 3.80
CA LYS A 199 -14.34 -13.90 4.90
C LYS A 199 -13.79 -13.40 6.22
N LYS A 200 -12.51 -12.97 6.23
CA LYS A 200 -11.87 -12.45 7.44
C LYS A 200 -12.55 -11.19 8.00
N TYR A 201 -13.03 -10.30 7.12
CA TYR A 201 -13.81 -9.14 7.55
C TYR A 201 -15.17 -9.51 8.14
N ILE A 202 -15.86 -10.48 7.53
CA ILE A 202 -17.14 -11.00 8.05
C ILE A 202 -16.93 -11.60 9.45
N ASP A 203 -15.92 -12.44 9.62
CA ASP A 203 -15.60 -13.08 10.90
C ASP A 203 -15.22 -12.04 11.99
N SER A 204 -14.63 -10.91 11.56
CA SER A 204 -14.18 -9.83 12.46
C SER A 204 -15.23 -8.72 12.67
N LYS A 205 -16.38 -8.76 11.98
CA LYS A 205 -17.37 -7.68 11.90
C LYS A 205 -17.76 -7.11 13.27
N TYR A 206 -18.24 -7.97 14.15
CA TYR A 206 -18.76 -7.53 15.47
C TYR A 206 -17.65 -7.01 16.37
N ASN A 207 -16.46 -7.62 16.31
CA ASN A 207 -15.30 -7.16 17.08
C ASN A 207 -14.86 -5.74 16.63
N MET A 208 -14.95 -5.43 15.32
CA MET A 208 -14.65 -4.10 14.81
C MET A 208 -15.70 -3.08 15.23
N ILE A 209 -16.99 -3.42 15.12
CA ILE A 209 -18.08 -2.55 15.54
C ILE A 209 -17.96 -2.21 17.03
N ASN A 210 -17.77 -3.21 17.88
CA ASN A 210 -17.62 -3.01 19.33
C ASN A 210 -16.39 -2.15 19.67
N ALA A 211 -15.26 -2.38 18.99
CA ALA A 211 -14.05 -1.60 19.23
C ALA A 211 -14.21 -0.13 18.82
N PHE A 212 -14.90 0.14 17.71
CA PHE A 212 -15.14 1.51 17.26
C PHE A 212 -16.22 2.24 18.08
N ASP A 213 -17.13 1.51 18.76
CA ASP A 213 -18.13 2.08 19.68
C ASP A 213 -17.55 2.40 21.07
N GLN A 214 -16.51 1.67 21.54
CA GLN A 214 -15.92 1.83 22.88
C GLN A 214 -14.99 3.04 23.01
N ASP A 215 -14.47 3.54 21.91
CA ASP A 215 -13.57 4.71 21.89
C ASP A 215 -14.35 6.06 21.84
N ASN A 216 -15.61 6.10 22.30
CA ASN A 216 -16.45 7.31 22.42
C ASN A 216 -16.40 7.90 23.81
#